data_4e27bbc19ffd2382fd48feac12b363ba
#
_entry.id   4e27bbc19ffd2382fd48feac12b363ba
#
_cell.length_a   1.000
_cell.length_b   1.000
_cell.length_c   1.000
_cell.angle_alpha   90.00
_cell.angle_beta   90.00
_cell.angle_gamma   90.00
#
_symmetry.space_group_name_H-M   'P 1'
#
loop_
_entity.id
_entity.type
_entity.pdbx_description
1 polymer ?
#
loop_
_entity_poly.entity_id
_entity_poly.type
_entity_poly.pdbx_seq_one_letter_code
_entity_poly.pdbx_strand_id
1 'polypeptide(L)'
;MKSAKLIIVLTVTTLISGLGLSLLNSWAQPQIEAYRQKVLEQAIYEVLPGIEKYKTKTIQDTDFYEGLDSSGDKVNVAFKAIGNGFQSEIRVLVGMDTSLTKIIGVNLLQQAETPGLGTKISDD
;
A
#
# COMPACT_ATOMS: atom_id res chain seq x y z
N MET A 1 -40.84 31.30 -7.18
CA MET A 1 -41.10 30.43 -6.01
C MET A 1 -40.82 28.95 -6.25
N LYS A 2 -41.18 28.36 -7.39
CA LYS A 2 -40.87 26.97 -7.69
C LYS A 2 -39.33 26.70 -7.81
N SER A 3 -38.61 27.61 -8.43
CA SER A 3 -37.16 27.53 -8.58
C SER A 3 -36.38 27.59 -7.27
N ALA A 4 -36.85 28.42 -6.34
CA ALA A 4 -36.23 28.53 -5.00
C ALA A 4 -36.35 27.24 -4.20
N LYS A 5 -37.49 26.54 -4.26
CA LYS A 5 -37.66 25.23 -3.63
C LYS A 5 -36.71 24.16 -4.20
N LEU A 6 -36.54 24.16 -5.51
CA LEU A 6 -35.62 23.23 -6.18
C LEU A 6 -34.16 23.49 -5.78
N ILE A 7 -33.76 24.75 -5.70
CA ILE A 7 -32.40 25.11 -5.25
C ILE A 7 -32.18 24.66 -3.81
N ILE A 8 -33.13 24.92 -2.92
CA ILE A 8 -33.02 24.52 -1.51
C ILE A 8 -32.93 23.00 -1.39
N VAL A 9 -33.79 22.26 -2.08
CA VAL A 9 -33.74 20.77 -2.05
C VAL A 9 -32.42 20.25 -2.55
N LEU A 10 -31.92 20.77 -3.68
CA LEU A 10 -30.61 20.36 -4.23
C LEU A 10 -29.48 20.68 -3.27
N THR A 11 -29.47 21.86 -2.68
CA THR A 11 -28.44 22.26 -1.72
C THR A 11 -28.46 21.36 -0.48
N VAL A 12 -29.62 21.11 0.09
CA VAL A 12 -29.76 20.25 1.28
C VAL A 12 -29.33 18.82 0.99
N THR A 13 -29.77 18.26 -0.12
CA THR A 13 -29.37 16.88 -0.50
C THR A 13 -27.87 16.78 -0.74
N THR A 14 -27.25 17.76 -1.38
CA THR A 14 -25.80 17.79 -1.62
C THR A 14 -25.02 17.89 -0.31
N LEU A 15 -25.47 18.73 0.62
CA LEU A 15 -24.85 18.87 1.94
C LEU A 15 -24.94 17.58 2.75
N ILE A 16 -26.11 16.92 2.77
CA ILE A 16 -26.30 15.66 3.49
C ILE A 16 -25.40 14.57 2.88
N SER A 17 -25.36 14.49 1.56
CA SER A 17 -24.51 13.50 0.86
C SER A 17 -23.03 13.75 1.10
N GLY A 18 -22.58 14.99 1.05
CA GLY A 18 -21.19 15.37 1.33
C GLY A 18 -20.78 15.09 2.77
N LEU A 19 -21.62 15.40 3.73
CA LEU A 19 -21.40 15.07 5.14
C LEU A 19 -21.35 13.54 5.35
N GLY A 20 -22.27 12.81 4.77
CA GLY A 20 -22.30 11.34 4.87
C GLY A 20 -21.02 10.71 4.33
N LEU A 21 -20.56 11.12 3.15
CA LEU A 21 -19.30 10.66 2.57
C LEU A 21 -18.08 11.03 3.40
N SER A 22 -18.05 12.24 3.94
CA SER A 22 -16.96 12.70 4.80
C SER A 22 -16.85 11.88 6.09
N LEU A 23 -17.97 11.60 6.75
CA LEU A 23 -18.02 10.78 7.95
C LEU A 23 -17.59 9.33 7.67
N LEU A 24 -18.08 8.73 6.57
CA LEU A 24 -17.68 7.40 6.15
C LEU A 24 -16.19 7.32 5.85
N ASN A 25 -15.65 8.31 5.14
CA ASN A 25 -14.21 8.36 4.86
C ASN A 25 -13.39 8.48 6.15
N SER A 26 -13.78 9.34 7.08
CA SER A 26 -13.07 9.50 8.36
C SER A 26 -13.09 8.24 9.21
N TRP A 27 -14.16 7.47 9.14
CA TRP A 27 -14.26 6.18 9.84
C TRP A 27 -13.48 5.07 9.15
N ALA A 28 -13.48 5.05 7.81
CA ALA A 28 -12.83 4.01 7.03
C ALA A 28 -11.30 4.16 6.96
N GLN A 29 -10.77 5.39 6.95
CA GLN A 29 -9.34 5.67 6.83
C GLN A 29 -8.46 4.92 7.84
N PRO A 30 -8.73 4.93 9.16
CA PRO A 30 -7.89 4.22 10.12
C PRO A 30 -7.92 2.71 9.92
N GLN A 31 -9.04 2.16 9.46
CA GLN A 31 -9.18 0.74 9.15
C GLN A 31 -8.35 0.33 7.92
N ILE A 32 -8.40 1.16 6.88
CA ILE A 32 -7.63 0.96 5.65
C ILE A 32 -6.13 1.02 5.96
N GLU A 33 -5.70 1.99 6.77
CA GLU A 33 -4.28 2.13 7.13
C GLU A 33 -3.79 0.97 7.97
N ALA A 34 -4.56 0.52 8.95
CA ALA A 34 -4.24 -0.67 9.75
C ALA A 34 -4.13 -1.94 8.88
N TYR A 35 -5.01 -2.09 7.90
CA TYR A 35 -4.95 -3.20 6.96
C TYR A 35 -3.71 -3.13 6.06
N ARG A 36 -3.38 -1.95 5.53
CA ARG A 36 -2.17 -1.74 4.72
C ARG A 36 -0.90 -2.07 5.48
N GLN A 37 -0.82 -1.67 6.76
CA GLN A 37 0.32 -2.00 7.61
C GLN A 37 0.47 -3.51 7.83
N LYS A 38 -0.63 -4.22 8.07
CA LYS A 38 -0.60 -5.69 8.19
C LYS A 38 -0.13 -6.38 6.91
N VAL A 39 -0.65 -5.95 5.77
CA VAL A 39 -0.25 -6.49 4.46
C VAL A 39 1.23 -6.22 4.19
N LEU A 40 1.71 -5.01 4.51
CA LEU A 40 3.12 -4.67 4.37
C LEU A 40 4.01 -5.53 5.28
N GLU A 41 3.62 -5.69 6.54
CA GLU A 41 4.36 -6.52 7.50
C GLU A 41 4.47 -7.97 7.03
N GLN A 42 3.36 -8.57 6.60
CA GLN A 42 3.35 -9.91 6.03
C GLN A 42 4.24 -10.01 4.79
N ALA A 43 4.16 -9.04 3.89
CA ALA A 43 4.99 -8.99 2.69
C ALA A 43 6.49 -8.88 3.02
N ILE A 44 6.87 -8.14 4.05
CA ILE A 44 8.28 -8.03 4.49
C ILE A 44 8.81 -9.40 4.93
N TYR A 45 8.06 -10.14 5.75
CA TYR A 45 8.47 -11.48 6.16
C TYR A 45 8.49 -12.49 5.02
N GLU A 46 7.64 -12.29 4.01
CA GLU A 46 7.57 -13.15 2.83
C GLU A 46 8.75 -12.94 1.87
N VAL A 47 9.13 -11.68 1.62
CA VAL A 47 10.26 -11.34 0.73
C VAL A 47 11.63 -11.45 1.39
N LEU A 48 11.67 -11.48 2.73
CA LEU A 48 12.90 -11.59 3.52
C LEU A 48 12.87 -12.87 4.37
N PRO A 49 13.08 -14.04 3.78
CA PRO A 49 13.04 -15.29 4.55
C PRO A 49 14.17 -15.35 5.58
N GLY A 50 13.84 -15.91 6.76
CA GLY A 50 14.83 -16.14 7.83
C GLY A 50 15.09 -14.95 8.73
N ILE A 51 14.32 -13.86 8.65
CA ILE A 51 14.39 -12.75 9.58
C ILE A 51 13.47 -12.98 10.79
N GLU A 52 13.88 -12.52 11.97
CA GLU A 52 13.02 -12.48 13.15
C GLU A 52 12.41 -11.09 13.38
N LYS A 53 13.14 -10.06 13.00
CA LYS A 53 12.72 -8.66 13.15
C LYS A 53 13.16 -7.85 11.95
N TYR A 54 12.54 -6.68 11.79
CA TYR A 54 13.00 -5.70 10.81
C TYR A 54 13.06 -4.31 11.42
N LYS A 55 13.90 -3.46 10.84
CA LYS A 55 13.98 -2.02 11.15
C LYS A 55 13.63 -1.23 9.91
N THR A 56 12.81 -0.21 10.08
CA THR A 56 12.51 0.74 9.00
C THR A 56 13.52 1.88 9.01
N LYS A 57 14.08 2.17 7.85
CA LYS A 57 15.01 3.30 7.65
C LYS A 57 14.56 4.07 6.41
N THR A 58 14.21 5.33 6.58
CA THR A 58 13.83 6.20 5.47
C THR A 58 15.04 6.95 4.95
N ILE A 59 15.34 6.82 3.66
CA ILE A 59 16.43 7.49 2.97
C ILE A 59 15.87 8.13 1.71
N GLN A 60 16.04 9.45 1.55
CA GLN A 60 15.55 10.20 0.39
C GLN A 60 14.09 9.88 0.03
N ASP A 61 13.22 9.91 1.04
CA ASP A 61 11.77 9.66 0.89
C ASP A 61 11.39 8.23 0.49
N THR A 62 12.35 7.30 0.58
CA THR A 62 12.13 5.88 0.32
C THR A 62 12.33 5.08 1.60
N ASP A 63 11.35 4.24 1.93
CA ASP A 63 11.41 3.35 3.08
C ASP A 63 12.16 2.07 2.73
N PHE A 64 13.22 1.82 3.48
CA PHE A 64 13.98 0.57 3.47
C PHE A 64 13.68 -0.23 4.72
N TYR A 65 13.49 -1.52 4.56
CA TYR A 65 13.24 -2.46 5.66
C TYR A 65 14.45 -3.38 5.79
N GLU A 66 15.23 -3.17 6.83
CA GLU A 66 16.41 -3.98 7.13
C GLU A 66 15.99 -5.21 7.94
N GLY A 67 16.09 -6.39 7.36
CA GLY A 67 15.83 -7.66 8.03
C GLY A 67 16.99 -8.03 8.95
N LEU A 68 16.66 -8.43 10.18
CA LEU A 68 17.61 -8.82 11.22
C LEU A 68 17.38 -10.29 11.59
N ASP A 69 18.47 -11.01 11.81
CA ASP A 69 18.43 -12.37 12.35
C ASP A 69 18.26 -12.38 13.89
N SER A 70 18.29 -13.57 14.48
CA SER A 70 18.20 -13.76 15.92
C SER A 70 19.35 -13.12 16.70
N SER A 71 20.49 -12.87 16.07
CA SER A 71 21.65 -12.23 16.65
C SER A 71 21.58 -10.69 16.55
N GLY A 72 20.65 -10.17 15.78
CA GLY A 72 20.47 -8.75 15.49
C GLY A 72 21.35 -8.24 14.35
N ASP A 73 21.96 -9.15 13.60
CA ASP A 73 22.75 -8.82 12.42
C ASP A 73 21.85 -8.65 11.18
N LYS A 74 22.22 -7.69 10.34
CA LYS A 74 21.52 -7.40 9.09
C LYS A 74 21.80 -8.49 8.06
N VAL A 75 20.76 -9.21 7.67
CA VAL A 75 20.89 -10.31 6.69
C VAL A 75 20.29 -9.98 5.32
N ASN A 76 19.27 -9.13 5.29
CA ASN A 76 18.56 -8.79 4.05
C ASN A 76 18.00 -7.37 4.12
N VAL A 77 17.62 -6.82 2.96
CA VAL A 77 17.00 -5.50 2.84
C VAL A 77 15.81 -5.58 1.88
N ALA A 78 14.69 -4.98 2.25
CA ALA A 78 13.58 -4.78 1.34
C ALA A 78 13.31 -3.29 1.14
N PHE A 79 12.78 -2.94 -0.02
CA PHE A 79 12.34 -1.59 -0.34
C PHE A 79 11.11 -1.60 -1.22
N LYS A 80 10.33 -0.52 -1.15
CA LYS A 80 9.18 -0.32 -2.02
C LYS A 80 9.63 0.25 -3.36
N ALA A 81 9.25 -0.42 -4.44
CA ALA A 81 9.34 0.11 -5.79
C ALA A 81 7.93 0.50 -6.27
N ILE A 82 7.82 1.66 -6.89
CA ILE A 82 6.58 2.17 -7.45
C ILE A 82 6.79 2.32 -8.95
N GLY A 83 5.90 1.72 -9.71
CA GLY A 83 5.88 1.82 -11.16
C GLY A 83 4.49 2.18 -11.67
N ASN A 84 4.42 2.77 -12.85
CA ASN A 84 3.15 3.02 -13.52
C ASN A 84 2.72 1.76 -14.25
N GLY A 85 1.56 1.23 -13.88
CA GLY A 85 0.85 0.21 -14.62
C GLY A 85 0.06 0.80 -15.79
N PHE A 86 -0.83 0.03 -16.38
CA PHE A 86 -1.67 0.49 -17.48
C PHE A 86 -2.79 1.42 -16.97
N GLN A 87 -3.41 1.12 -15.84
CA GLN A 87 -4.52 1.89 -15.26
C GLN A 87 -4.15 2.57 -13.95
N SER A 88 -3.22 2.01 -13.18
CA SER A 88 -2.89 2.48 -11.85
C SER A 88 -1.42 2.35 -11.52
N GLU A 89 -1.02 2.95 -10.41
CA GLU A 89 0.29 2.69 -9.82
C GLU A 89 0.36 1.23 -9.32
N ILE A 90 1.44 0.56 -9.66
CA ILE A 90 1.79 -0.75 -9.15
C ILE A 90 2.85 -0.54 -8.06
N ARG A 91 2.59 -1.07 -6.88
CA ARG A 91 3.50 -1.00 -5.73
C ARG A 91 4.00 -2.39 -5.41
N VAL A 92 5.30 -2.55 -5.48
CA VAL A 92 5.99 -3.82 -5.29
C VAL A 92 6.98 -3.70 -4.14
N LEU A 93 7.05 -4.71 -3.29
CA LEU A 93 8.11 -4.86 -2.30
C LEU A 93 9.17 -5.80 -2.86
N VAL A 94 10.41 -5.33 -2.92
CA VAL A 94 11.55 -6.09 -3.44
C VAL A 94 12.50 -6.38 -2.30
N GLY A 95 12.77 -7.65 -2.04
CA GLY A 95 13.76 -8.13 -1.09
C GLY A 95 15.09 -8.41 -1.78
N MET A 96 16.18 -7.92 -1.22
CA MET A 96 17.54 -8.11 -1.70
C MET A 96 18.46 -8.61 -0.60
N ASP A 97 19.57 -9.21 -1.00
CA ASP A 97 20.64 -9.56 -0.09
C ASP A 97 21.37 -8.32 0.45
N THR A 98 22.21 -8.47 1.46
CA THR A 98 22.96 -7.36 2.08
C THR A 98 23.92 -6.68 1.12
N SER A 99 24.39 -7.35 0.08
CA SER A 99 25.28 -6.80 -0.94
C SER A 99 24.53 -6.04 -2.05
N LEU A 100 23.20 -6.07 -2.03
CA LEU A 100 22.32 -5.46 -3.04
C LEU A 100 22.58 -5.95 -4.47
N THR A 101 23.06 -7.19 -4.59
CA THR A 101 23.40 -7.80 -5.89
C THR A 101 22.39 -8.82 -6.36
N LYS A 102 21.60 -9.38 -5.44
CA LYS A 102 20.64 -10.45 -5.75
C LYS A 102 19.27 -10.14 -5.16
N ILE A 103 18.25 -10.26 -6.00
CA ILE A 103 16.85 -10.23 -5.55
C ILE A 103 16.55 -11.59 -4.92
N ILE A 104 16.00 -11.57 -3.70
CA ILE A 104 15.64 -12.76 -2.92
C ILE A 104 14.14 -13.04 -3.04
N GLY A 105 13.32 -12.00 -3.08
CA GLY A 105 11.88 -12.12 -3.18
C GLY A 105 11.23 -10.85 -3.69
N VAL A 106 10.04 -11.00 -4.24
CA VAL A 106 9.21 -9.90 -4.72
C VAL A 106 7.79 -10.17 -4.29
N ASN A 107 7.11 -9.15 -3.74
CA ASN A 107 5.71 -9.23 -3.38
C ASN A 107 4.95 -8.02 -3.91
N LEU A 108 3.76 -8.24 -4.44
CA LEU A 108 2.90 -7.22 -4.99
C LEU A 108 2.02 -6.62 -3.87
N LEU A 109 2.31 -5.40 -3.45
CA LEU A 109 1.58 -4.73 -2.35
C LEU A 109 0.25 -4.15 -2.79
N GLN A 110 0.20 -3.55 -3.97
CA GLN A 110 -1.01 -2.89 -4.49
C GLN A 110 -0.99 -2.83 -6.00
N GLN A 111 -2.12 -3.18 -6.58
CA GLN A 111 -2.42 -2.96 -7.99
C GLN A 111 -3.94 -2.76 -8.15
N ALA A 112 -4.37 -2.02 -9.14
CA ALA A 112 -5.77 -1.84 -9.52
C ALA A 112 -5.94 -2.01 -11.04
N GLU A 113 -5.24 -3.01 -11.59
CA GLU A 113 -5.31 -3.35 -13.00
C GLU A 113 -6.58 -4.14 -13.33
N THR A 114 -6.99 -4.11 -14.59
CA THR A 114 -8.19 -4.81 -15.04
C THR A 114 -8.01 -6.33 -14.93
N PRO A 115 -8.93 -7.04 -14.27
CA PRO A 115 -8.90 -8.49 -14.19
C PRO A 115 -8.79 -9.15 -15.58
N GLY A 116 -7.85 -10.07 -15.72
CA GLY A 116 -7.60 -10.80 -16.95
C GLY A 116 -6.76 -10.10 -18.01
N LEU A 117 -6.46 -8.81 -17.86
CA LEU A 117 -5.58 -8.06 -18.77
C LEU A 117 -4.27 -7.64 -18.10
N GLY A 118 -4.35 -6.90 -17.01
CA GLY A 118 -3.19 -6.39 -16.27
C GLY A 118 -2.83 -7.20 -15.02
N THR A 119 -3.77 -7.99 -14.50
CA THR A 119 -3.58 -8.78 -13.26
C THR A 119 -2.66 -9.99 -13.41
N LYS A 120 -2.20 -10.31 -14.63
CA LYS A 120 -1.21 -11.38 -14.85
C LYS A 120 0.12 -11.18 -14.11
N ILE A 121 0.39 -9.97 -13.65
CA ILE A 121 1.56 -9.67 -12.83
C ILE A 121 1.48 -10.33 -11.43
N SER A 122 0.29 -10.71 -10.97
CA SER A 122 0.06 -11.41 -9.71
C SER A 122 -0.01 -12.94 -9.86
N ASP A 123 -0.01 -13.44 -11.09
CA ASP A 123 0.01 -14.88 -11.36
C ASP A 123 1.47 -15.34 -11.45
N ASP A 124 1.81 -16.41 -10.74
CA ASP A 124 3.14 -17.05 -10.79
C ASP A 124 3.48 -17.63 -12.18
#